data_0ccfd49e825fdc8da0410b7577a758a9
#
_entry.id   0ccfd49e825fdc8da0410b7577a758a9
#
_cell.length_a   1.000
_cell.length_b   1.000
_cell.length_c   1.000
_cell.angle_alpha   90.00
_cell.angle_beta   90.00
_cell.angle_gamma   90.00
#
_symmetry.space_group_name_H-M   'P 1'
#
loop_
_entity.id
_entity.type
_entity.pdbx_description
1 polymer ?
#
loop_
_entity_poly.entity_id
_entity_poly.type
_entity_poly.pdbx_seq_one_letter_code
_entity_poly.pdbx_strand_id
1 'polypeptide(L)'
;MQVQKSFKGQSSYGTLYLVPTPIGNLQDMTFRSVQILKEVDLICAEDTRNTGLLLKHFEIETKQYSFHEHNAYEKIPDLLERLKSGLSLAQVSDAGMPSISDPGHDLVKAAIAEDIPVVALPGASAGITALIASGLAPQPHIFYGFLPRKKGQQIDFFKEKVSYPETQIFYESPYRVADTLENMHEVYGNRQVTLVRELTKLYEEYQRGSISEILDYIASNPLKGECLLIVAGASENDREENLTSDVTPVEAVEDLIASGMKPNQAIKTVAKERKINRQELYNLFHGG
;
A
#
# COMPACT_ATOMS: atom_id res chain seq x y z
N MET A 1 -15.40 20.60 -14.31
CA MET A 1 -13.95 20.57 -14.10
C MET A 1 -13.62 21.64 -13.07
N GLN A 2 -12.93 21.28 -11.99
CA GLN A 2 -12.49 22.21 -10.95
C GLN A 2 -11.00 22.55 -11.18
N VAL A 3 -10.60 23.80 -11.00
CA VAL A 3 -9.21 24.25 -11.15
C VAL A 3 -8.80 24.97 -9.87
N GLN A 4 -7.82 24.42 -9.16
CA GLN A 4 -7.20 25.05 -8.00
C GLN A 4 -5.85 25.64 -8.37
N LYS A 5 -5.60 26.86 -7.93
CA LYS A 5 -4.30 27.52 -8.03
C LYS A 5 -3.82 27.85 -6.62
N SER A 6 -2.73 27.19 -6.17
CA SER A 6 -2.23 27.28 -4.79
C SER A 6 -1.25 28.44 -4.56
N PHE A 7 -1.44 29.58 -5.24
CA PHE A 7 -0.64 30.79 -5.07
C PHE A 7 -1.51 31.97 -4.54
N LYS A 8 -0.88 32.91 -3.86
CA LYS A 8 -1.54 33.99 -3.13
C LYS A 8 -2.61 34.73 -3.94
N GLY A 9 -3.76 35.02 -3.29
CA GLY A 9 -4.77 35.96 -3.78
C GLY A 9 -5.91 35.37 -4.60
N GLN A 10 -6.10 34.04 -4.61
CA GLN A 10 -7.12 33.39 -5.45
C GLN A 10 -8.35 32.88 -4.69
N SER A 11 -8.35 32.84 -3.38
CA SER A 11 -9.49 32.41 -2.58
C SER A 11 -9.70 33.31 -1.37
N SER A 12 -10.97 33.62 -1.05
CA SER A 12 -11.36 34.24 0.22
C SER A 12 -11.38 33.23 1.36
N TYR A 13 -11.32 31.92 1.03
CA TYR A 13 -11.27 30.83 2.00
C TYR A 13 -9.84 30.60 2.50
N GLY A 14 -9.72 30.04 3.68
CA GLY A 14 -8.48 29.47 4.17
C GLY A 14 -8.06 28.24 3.38
N THR A 15 -6.91 27.68 3.69
CA THR A 15 -6.35 26.53 3.00
C THR A 15 -6.30 25.33 3.95
N LEU A 16 -6.71 24.16 3.48
CA LEU A 16 -6.46 22.89 4.13
C LEU A 16 -5.09 22.34 3.69
N TYR A 17 -4.13 22.30 4.62
CA TYR A 17 -2.82 21.72 4.38
C TYR A 17 -2.78 20.27 4.87
N LEU A 18 -2.32 19.36 4.03
CA LEU A 18 -2.00 17.98 4.42
C LEU A 18 -0.50 17.93 4.73
N VAL A 19 -0.18 17.80 6.02
CA VAL A 19 1.20 17.94 6.51
C VAL A 19 1.73 16.60 6.99
N PRO A 20 2.70 16.01 6.28
CA PRO A 20 3.35 14.77 6.71
C PRO A 20 4.11 14.95 8.02
N THR A 21 4.07 13.91 8.84
CA THR A 21 4.85 13.78 10.07
C THR A 21 5.95 12.72 9.91
N PRO A 22 6.99 12.71 10.76
CA PRO A 22 8.01 11.67 10.73
C PRO A 22 7.43 10.27 10.96
N ILE A 23 8.08 9.26 10.38
CA ILE A 23 7.74 7.83 10.54
C ILE A 23 8.63 7.11 11.55
N GLY A 24 9.39 7.86 12.35
CA GLY A 24 10.29 7.30 13.37
C GLY A 24 11.52 8.15 13.66
N ASN A 25 11.90 9.05 12.75
CA ASN A 25 13.03 9.95 12.92
C ASN A 25 12.59 11.42 12.78
N LEU A 26 12.72 12.19 13.83
CA LEU A 26 12.32 13.62 13.85
C LEU A 26 13.07 14.46 12.80
N GLN A 27 14.26 14.03 12.37
CA GLN A 27 15.05 14.72 11.34
C GLN A 27 14.43 14.63 9.93
N ASP A 28 13.47 13.70 9.72
CA ASP A 28 12.74 13.58 8.45
C ASP A 28 11.61 14.62 8.31
N MET A 29 11.41 15.46 9.33
CA MET A 29 10.46 16.57 9.25
C MET A 29 10.98 17.65 8.30
N THR A 30 10.15 18.04 7.32
CA THR A 30 10.57 19.07 6.36
C THR A 30 10.47 20.47 6.96
N PHE A 31 11.37 21.37 6.57
CA PHE A 31 11.30 22.79 6.96
C PHE A 31 9.95 23.42 6.62
N ARG A 32 9.37 23.07 5.44
CA ARG A 32 8.07 23.57 5.01
C ARG A 32 6.94 23.06 5.92
N SER A 33 7.00 21.81 6.35
CA SER A 33 6.01 21.26 7.28
C SER A 33 6.04 21.99 8.62
N VAL A 34 7.23 22.23 9.18
CA VAL A 34 7.40 23.00 10.42
C VAL A 34 6.85 24.42 10.26
N GLN A 35 7.18 25.09 9.14
CA GLN A 35 6.71 26.45 8.87
C GLN A 35 5.17 26.50 8.78
N ILE A 36 4.54 25.61 7.99
CA ILE A 36 3.08 25.58 7.84
C ILE A 36 2.39 25.30 9.17
N LEU A 37 2.91 24.36 9.97
CA LEU A 37 2.34 24.06 11.30
C LEU A 37 2.42 25.26 12.25
N LYS A 38 3.40 26.15 12.09
CA LYS A 38 3.48 27.43 12.86
C LYS A 38 2.54 28.52 12.35
N GLU A 39 2.21 28.49 11.06
CA GLU A 39 1.43 29.55 10.38
C GLU A 39 -0.08 29.31 10.37
N VAL A 40 -0.53 28.04 10.43
CA VAL A 40 -1.96 27.72 10.39
C VAL A 40 -2.67 28.07 11.71
N ASP A 41 -3.97 28.30 11.62
CA ASP A 41 -4.81 28.67 12.76
C ASP A 41 -5.14 27.46 13.65
N LEU A 42 -5.13 26.23 13.07
CA LEU A 42 -5.51 25.01 13.78
C LEU A 42 -4.84 23.78 13.18
N ILE A 43 -4.42 22.84 14.02
CA ILE A 43 -3.87 21.56 13.61
C ILE A 43 -4.87 20.46 13.98
N CYS A 44 -5.43 19.78 12.95
CA CYS A 44 -6.26 18.60 13.09
C CYS A 44 -5.37 17.38 13.27
N ALA A 45 -5.40 16.77 14.45
CA ALA A 45 -4.54 15.65 14.83
C ALA A 45 -5.37 14.40 15.16
N GLU A 46 -4.89 13.23 14.71
CA GLU A 46 -5.49 11.95 15.03
C GLU A 46 -5.32 11.63 16.51
N ASP A 47 -4.09 11.62 17.02
CA ASP A 47 -3.78 11.61 18.46
C ASP A 47 -3.07 12.90 18.87
N THR A 48 -3.79 13.75 19.59
CA THR A 48 -3.26 15.05 20.06
C THR A 48 -2.09 14.91 21.05
N ARG A 49 -1.92 13.74 21.68
CA ARG A 49 -0.79 13.47 22.60
C ARG A 49 0.48 13.25 21.79
N ASN A 50 0.43 12.40 20.77
CA ASN A 50 1.57 12.13 19.88
C ASN A 50 1.97 13.39 19.11
N THR A 51 0.98 14.04 18.48
CA THR A 51 1.19 15.32 17.81
C THR A 51 1.74 16.38 18.76
N GLY A 52 1.25 16.45 20.00
CA GLY A 52 1.74 17.41 21.01
C GLY A 52 3.22 17.26 21.34
N LEU A 53 3.75 16.03 21.36
CA LEU A 53 5.20 15.79 21.53
C LEU A 53 6.00 16.32 20.34
N LEU A 54 5.51 16.09 19.12
CA LEU A 54 6.12 16.60 17.89
C LEU A 54 6.12 18.13 17.88
N LEU A 55 4.98 18.77 18.15
CA LEU A 55 4.86 20.23 18.18
C LEU A 55 5.80 20.86 19.22
N LYS A 56 5.88 20.25 20.41
CA LYS A 56 6.79 20.71 21.45
C LYS A 56 8.26 20.65 21.02
N HIS A 57 8.66 19.58 20.31
CA HIS A 57 10.03 19.41 19.81
C HIS A 57 10.42 20.51 18.82
N PHE A 58 9.49 20.92 17.94
CA PHE A 58 9.72 21.97 16.94
C PHE A 58 9.31 23.37 17.38
N GLU A 59 8.99 23.56 18.66
CA GLU A 59 8.55 24.85 19.22
C GLU A 59 7.38 25.47 18.44
N ILE A 60 6.32 24.64 18.22
CA ILE A 60 5.09 25.01 17.53
C ILE A 60 3.99 25.17 18.58
N GLU A 61 3.40 26.37 18.68
CA GLU A 61 2.39 26.72 19.68
C GLU A 61 0.95 26.66 19.12
N THR A 62 0.78 26.31 17.86
CA THR A 62 -0.51 26.24 17.18
C THR A 62 -1.45 25.27 17.89
N LYS A 63 -2.70 25.68 18.08
CA LYS A 63 -3.72 24.87 18.77
C LYS A 63 -4.01 23.58 18.03
N GLN A 64 -4.20 22.52 18.79
CA GLN A 64 -4.61 21.22 18.27
C GLN A 64 -6.12 21.03 18.37
N TYR A 65 -6.66 20.29 17.41
CA TYR A 65 -8.05 19.84 17.35
C TYR A 65 -8.08 18.35 17.09
N SER A 66 -8.66 17.56 17.98
CA SER A 66 -8.74 16.12 17.81
C SER A 66 -9.63 15.77 16.63
N PHE A 67 -9.08 15.07 15.63
CA PHE A 67 -9.78 14.64 14.42
C PHE A 67 -9.36 13.22 14.05
N HIS A 68 -10.19 12.23 14.38
CA HIS A 68 -9.94 10.80 14.20
C HIS A 68 -11.20 10.11 13.63
N GLU A 69 -11.07 8.86 13.21
CA GLU A 69 -12.12 8.08 12.56
C GLU A 69 -13.49 8.15 13.29
N HIS A 70 -13.49 8.06 14.61
CA HIS A 70 -14.74 8.04 15.40
C HIS A 70 -15.45 9.39 15.52
N ASN A 71 -14.79 10.52 15.23
CA ASN A 71 -15.40 11.85 15.34
C ASN A 71 -15.42 12.65 14.03
N ALA A 72 -14.83 12.12 12.98
CA ALA A 72 -14.65 12.82 11.69
C ALA A 72 -15.98 13.30 11.12
N TYR A 73 -17.00 12.45 11.09
CA TYR A 73 -18.30 12.78 10.54
C TYR A 73 -18.97 13.99 11.23
N GLU A 74 -18.85 14.08 12.54
CA GLU A 74 -19.42 15.18 13.33
C GLU A 74 -18.62 16.48 13.19
N LYS A 75 -17.29 16.37 12.98
CA LYS A 75 -16.38 17.52 12.99
C LYS A 75 -16.14 18.14 11.63
N ILE A 76 -16.29 17.40 10.53
CA ILE A 76 -16.10 17.94 9.18
C ILE A 76 -16.90 19.22 8.94
N PRO A 77 -18.20 19.34 9.27
CA PRO A 77 -18.93 20.58 9.05
C PRO A 77 -18.32 21.80 9.75
N ASP A 78 -17.90 21.68 11.02
CA ASP A 78 -17.23 22.75 11.76
C ASP A 78 -15.90 23.15 11.13
N LEU A 79 -15.10 22.18 10.68
CA LEU A 79 -13.83 22.44 10.01
C LEU A 79 -14.03 23.15 8.66
N LEU A 80 -15.06 22.79 7.90
CA LEU A 80 -15.39 23.48 6.63
C LEU A 80 -15.81 24.93 6.88
N GLU A 81 -16.64 25.21 7.91
CA GLU A 81 -17.04 26.58 8.26
C GLU A 81 -15.82 27.44 8.66
N ARG A 82 -14.88 26.87 9.41
CA ARG A 82 -13.61 27.55 9.74
C ARG A 82 -12.81 27.88 8.49
N LEU A 83 -12.66 26.94 7.57
CA LEU A 83 -11.97 27.16 6.30
C LEU A 83 -12.68 28.23 5.45
N LYS A 84 -14.02 28.20 5.37
CA LYS A 84 -14.83 29.24 4.68
C LYS A 84 -14.70 30.62 5.32
N SER A 85 -14.48 30.69 6.64
CA SER A 85 -14.24 31.96 7.33
C SER A 85 -12.85 32.55 7.11
N GLY A 86 -11.98 31.85 6.34
CA GLY A 86 -10.63 32.30 6.00
C GLY A 86 -9.54 31.72 6.89
N LEU A 87 -9.89 30.87 7.89
CA LEU A 87 -8.89 30.19 8.73
C LEU A 87 -8.22 29.06 7.95
N SER A 88 -6.91 28.97 8.03
CA SER A 88 -6.13 27.88 7.44
C SER A 88 -5.92 26.74 8.45
N LEU A 89 -6.09 25.52 8.00
CA LEU A 89 -5.98 24.33 8.84
C LEU A 89 -4.88 23.41 8.33
N ALA A 90 -4.17 22.75 9.24
CA ALA A 90 -3.28 21.64 8.90
C ALA A 90 -3.89 20.33 9.40
N GLN A 91 -3.92 19.31 8.55
CA GLN A 91 -4.18 17.94 8.98
C GLN A 91 -2.89 17.18 9.04
N VAL A 92 -2.67 16.46 10.14
CA VAL A 92 -1.56 15.55 10.38
C VAL A 92 -2.08 14.17 10.75
N SER A 93 -1.34 13.14 10.41
CA SER A 93 -1.51 11.77 10.94
C SER A 93 -0.49 11.51 12.05
N ASP A 94 -0.62 10.40 12.74
CA ASP A 94 0.33 9.99 13.77
C ASP A 94 1.73 9.72 13.18
N ALA A 95 1.79 9.21 11.95
CA ALA A 95 3.05 8.96 11.25
C ALA A 95 2.88 9.01 9.72
N GLY A 96 3.76 9.74 9.06
CA GLY A 96 3.84 9.80 7.59
C GLY A 96 2.80 10.70 6.95
N MET A 97 2.34 10.30 5.76
CA MET A 97 1.40 11.06 4.93
C MET A 97 -0.03 10.96 5.46
N PRO A 98 -0.70 12.09 5.78
CA PRO A 98 -2.11 12.07 6.15
C PRO A 98 -3.01 11.70 4.96
N SER A 99 -4.23 11.28 5.24
CA SER A 99 -5.27 10.91 4.25
C SER A 99 -5.00 9.60 3.49
N ILE A 100 -4.10 8.76 3.99
CA ILE A 100 -3.84 7.42 3.44
C ILE A 100 -4.56 6.35 4.27
N SER A 101 -4.35 6.36 5.59
CA SER A 101 -4.90 5.36 6.53
C SER A 101 -5.61 6.02 7.71
N ASP A 102 -5.98 7.27 7.58
CA ASP A 102 -6.68 8.10 8.57
C ASP A 102 -7.91 8.79 7.93
N PRO A 103 -8.81 9.42 8.72
CA PRO A 103 -10.06 10.01 8.24
C PRO A 103 -9.88 11.28 7.40
N GLY A 104 -8.65 11.70 7.14
CA GLY A 104 -8.37 12.89 6.37
C GLY A 104 -8.90 12.89 4.96
N HIS A 105 -9.02 11.71 4.35
CA HIS A 105 -9.60 11.60 3.02
C HIS A 105 -11.01 12.20 2.95
N ASP A 106 -11.86 11.98 3.96
CA ASP A 106 -13.22 12.51 3.99
C ASP A 106 -13.24 14.04 4.12
N LEU A 107 -12.35 14.61 4.95
CA LEU A 107 -12.17 16.05 5.05
C LEU A 107 -11.67 16.67 3.74
N VAL A 108 -10.71 16.05 3.09
CA VAL A 108 -10.21 16.46 1.76
C VAL A 108 -11.32 16.47 0.72
N LYS A 109 -12.10 15.38 0.67
CA LYS A 109 -13.22 15.24 -0.25
C LYS A 109 -14.28 16.33 -0.02
N ALA A 110 -14.60 16.58 1.24
CA ALA A 110 -15.58 17.61 1.63
C ALA A 110 -15.07 19.03 1.31
N ALA A 111 -13.79 19.33 1.59
CA ALA A 111 -13.18 20.61 1.27
C ALA A 111 -13.16 20.88 -0.24
N ILE A 112 -12.80 19.89 -1.04
CA ILE A 112 -12.81 19.97 -2.50
C ILE A 112 -14.23 20.22 -3.02
N ALA A 113 -15.24 19.57 -2.47
CA ALA A 113 -16.64 19.76 -2.89
C ALA A 113 -17.16 21.19 -2.65
N GLU A 114 -16.56 21.91 -1.73
CA GLU A 114 -16.89 23.29 -1.36
C GLU A 114 -15.91 24.34 -1.95
N ASP A 115 -15.11 23.94 -2.95
CA ASP A 115 -14.10 24.80 -3.60
C ASP A 115 -13.03 25.38 -2.63
N ILE A 116 -12.84 24.74 -1.48
CA ILE A 116 -11.80 25.12 -0.50
C ILE A 116 -10.45 24.61 -0.99
N PRO A 117 -9.38 25.44 -1.01
CA PRO A 117 -8.06 25.01 -1.42
C PRO A 117 -7.48 23.91 -0.52
N VAL A 118 -7.00 22.82 -1.14
CA VAL A 118 -6.29 21.72 -0.45
C VAL A 118 -4.87 21.64 -0.96
N VAL A 119 -3.88 21.71 -0.08
CA VAL A 119 -2.46 21.69 -0.43
C VAL A 119 -1.76 20.56 0.32
N ALA A 120 -1.28 19.56 -0.42
CA ALA A 120 -0.44 18.50 0.13
C ALA A 120 1.04 18.91 0.14
N LEU A 121 1.72 18.64 1.26
CA LEU A 121 3.15 18.81 1.38
C LEU A 121 3.86 17.46 1.15
N PRO A 122 5.03 17.45 0.48
CA PRO A 122 5.86 16.24 0.41
C PRO A 122 6.47 15.93 1.78
N GLY A 123 6.67 14.65 2.07
CA GLY A 123 7.28 14.23 3.31
C GLY A 123 7.44 12.71 3.43
N ALA A 124 7.71 12.24 4.63
CA ALA A 124 7.99 10.84 4.90
C ALA A 124 6.83 9.91 4.50
N SER A 125 7.18 8.81 3.82
CA SER A 125 6.26 7.76 3.41
C SER A 125 6.95 6.40 3.53
N ALA A 126 6.53 5.58 4.47
CA ALA A 126 7.20 4.31 4.75
C ALA A 126 7.25 3.39 3.53
N GLY A 127 6.14 3.23 2.79
CA GLY A 127 6.08 2.36 1.62
C GLY A 127 7.06 2.75 0.52
N ILE A 128 7.12 4.03 0.15
CA ILE A 128 8.01 4.52 -0.91
C ILE A 128 9.47 4.53 -0.44
N THR A 129 9.73 4.94 0.80
CA THR A 129 11.09 4.94 1.37
C THR A 129 11.67 3.53 1.40
N ALA A 130 10.88 2.54 1.83
CA ALA A 130 11.29 1.14 1.82
C ALA A 130 11.50 0.60 0.40
N LEU A 131 10.59 0.93 -0.53
CA LEU A 131 10.65 0.47 -1.92
C LEU A 131 11.95 0.87 -2.62
N ILE A 132 12.36 2.14 -2.52
CA ILE A 132 13.57 2.63 -3.21
C ILE A 132 14.86 2.01 -2.66
N ALA A 133 14.83 1.46 -1.44
CA ALA A 133 15.96 0.76 -0.83
C ALA A 133 15.81 -0.77 -0.84
N SER A 134 14.70 -1.32 -1.36
CA SER A 134 14.42 -2.76 -1.35
C SER A 134 15.33 -3.56 -2.30
N GLY A 135 15.70 -2.97 -3.43
CA GLY A 135 16.38 -3.65 -4.55
C GLY A 135 15.40 -4.29 -5.54
N LEU A 136 14.09 -4.24 -5.28
CA LEU A 136 13.05 -4.69 -6.21
C LEU A 136 12.67 -3.57 -7.19
N ALA A 137 11.97 -3.93 -8.28
CA ALA A 137 11.54 -2.98 -9.29
C ALA A 137 10.67 -1.86 -8.67
N PRO A 138 11.08 -0.59 -8.75
CA PRO A 138 10.32 0.48 -8.11
C PRO A 138 9.09 0.91 -8.91
N GLN A 139 8.99 0.51 -10.18
CA GLN A 139 7.90 0.87 -11.09
C GLN A 139 7.58 -0.28 -12.05
N PRO A 140 6.28 -0.55 -12.28
CA PRO A 140 5.14 -0.08 -11.48
C PRO A 140 5.09 -0.74 -10.10
N HIS A 141 4.40 -0.12 -9.15
CA HIS A 141 4.16 -0.71 -7.83
C HIS A 141 2.73 -0.44 -7.34
N ILE A 142 2.26 -1.28 -6.42
CA ILE A 142 0.95 -1.14 -5.79
C ILE A 142 1.13 -1.14 -4.27
N PHE A 143 0.57 -0.12 -3.61
CA PHE A 143 0.50 -0.05 -2.16
C PHE A 143 -0.87 -0.56 -1.69
N TYR A 144 -0.88 -1.63 -0.91
CA TYR A 144 -2.09 -2.24 -0.37
C TYR A 144 -2.36 -1.90 1.10
N GLY A 145 -1.34 -1.41 1.83
CA GLY A 145 -1.46 -1.18 3.26
C GLY A 145 -1.55 -2.48 4.06
N PHE A 146 -2.43 -2.54 5.06
CA PHE A 146 -2.59 -3.71 5.91
C PHE A 146 -3.43 -4.81 5.27
N LEU A 147 -2.96 -6.04 5.40
CA LEU A 147 -3.67 -7.23 4.94
C LEU A 147 -4.82 -7.63 5.87
N PRO A 148 -5.83 -8.35 5.37
CA PRO A 148 -6.85 -8.96 6.19
C PRO A 148 -6.25 -9.81 7.32
N ARG A 149 -6.97 -9.91 8.46
CA ARG A 149 -6.45 -10.67 9.62
C ARG A 149 -6.62 -12.18 9.50
N LYS A 150 -7.63 -12.64 8.76
CA LYS A 150 -7.98 -14.07 8.64
C LYS A 150 -7.20 -14.72 7.50
N LYS A 151 -6.60 -15.91 7.76
CA LYS A 151 -5.84 -16.68 6.76
C LYS A 151 -6.61 -16.83 5.43
N GLY A 152 -7.86 -17.31 5.46
CA GLY A 152 -8.65 -17.52 4.26
C GLY A 152 -8.80 -16.24 3.41
N GLN A 153 -9.06 -15.09 4.05
CA GLN A 153 -9.15 -13.81 3.35
C GLN A 153 -7.81 -13.35 2.77
N GLN A 154 -6.68 -13.66 3.41
CA GLN A 154 -5.35 -13.38 2.85
C GLN A 154 -5.08 -14.27 1.63
N ILE A 155 -5.37 -15.56 1.72
CA ILE A 155 -5.21 -16.50 0.61
C ILE A 155 -6.05 -16.07 -0.60
N ASP A 156 -7.32 -15.70 -0.38
CA ASP A 156 -8.20 -15.22 -1.44
C ASP A 156 -7.64 -13.93 -2.08
N PHE A 157 -7.19 -12.99 -1.23
CA PHE A 157 -6.53 -11.76 -1.69
C PHE A 157 -5.28 -12.06 -2.55
N PHE A 158 -4.42 -12.97 -2.10
CA PHE A 158 -3.20 -13.31 -2.86
C PHE A 158 -3.52 -14.03 -4.16
N LYS A 159 -4.50 -14.94 -4.20
CA LYS A 159 -4.95 -15.59 -5.44
C LYS A 159 -5.39 -14.58 -6.50
N GLU A 160 -6.11 -13.54 -6.09
CA GLU A 160 -6.54 -12.47 -6.98
C GLU A 160 -5.37 -11.64 -7.55
N LYS A 161 -4.24 -11.57 -6.85
CA LYS A 161 -3.08 -10.73 -7.18
C LYS A 161 -1.85 -11.52 -7.65
N VAL A 162 -1.94 -12.86 -7.73
CA VAL A 162 -0.80 -13.73 -8.04
C VAL A 162 -0.12 -13.41 -9.37
N SER A 163 -0.89 -12.99 -10.39
CA SER A 163 -0.39 -12.67 -11.74
C SER A 163 0.06 -11.21 -11.92
N TYR A 164 -0.08 -10.36 -10.88
CA TYR A 164 0.24 -8.94 -11.00
C TYR A 164 1.76 -8.73 -11.16
N PRO A 165 2.19 -8.02 -12.22
CA PRO A 165 3.62 -7.77 -12.48
C PRO A 165 4.22 -6.68 -11.60
N GLU A 166 3.39 -5.90 -10.93
CA GLU A 166 3.78 -4.78 -10.11
C GLU A 166 4.42 -5.26 -8.79
N THR A 167 5.43 -4.54 -8.32
CA THR A 167 5.93 -4.71 -6.95
C THR A 167 4.82 -4.34 -5.97
N GLN A 168 4.59 -5.17 -4.98
CA GLN A 168 3.51 -5.04 -4.01
C GLN A 168 4.06 -4.62 -2.65
N ILE A 169 3.39 -3.65 -2.01
CA ILE A 169 3.82 -3.08 -0.73
C ILE A 169 2.74 -3.32 0.31
N PHE A 170 3.12 -3.94 1.44
CA PHE A 170 2.22 -4.25 2.54
C PHE A 170 2.78 -3.75 3.86
N TYR A 171 1.91 -3.29 4.74
CA TYR A 171 2.21 -3.11 6.16
C TYR A 171 1.81 -4.36 6.92
N GLU A 172 2.65 -4.78 7.87
CA GLU A 172 2.33 -5.94 8.69
C GLU A 172 2.86 -5.81 10.12
N SER A 173 2.12 -6.41 11.05
CA SER A 173 2.56 -6.53 12.43
C SER A 173 3.70 -7.54 12.55
N PRO A 174 4.74 -7.29 13.38
CA PRO A 174 5.84 -8.22 13.58
C PRO A 174 5.37 -9.62 14.03
N TYR A 175 4.23 -9.69 14.73
CA TYR A 175 3.64 -10.94 15.18
C TYR A 175 2.93 -11.75 14.09
N ARG A 176 2.70 -11.15 12.92
CA ARG A 176 1.96 -11.75 11.80
C ARG A 176 2.80 -11.95 10.56
N VAL A 177 4.01 -11.39 10.51
CA VAL A 177 4.89 -11.46 9.33
C VAL A 177 5.13 -12.91 8.91
N ALA A 178 5.40 -13.84 9.86
CA ALA A 178 5.63 -15.24 9.54
C ALA A 178 4.40 -15.87 8.87
N ASP A 179 3.23 -15.80 9.52
CA ASP A 179 1.98 -16.35 8.98
C ASP A 179 1.64 -15.73 7.60
N THR A 180 1.88 -14.43 7.45
CA THR A 180 1.63 -13.70 6.18
C THR A 180 2.56 -14.19 5.07
N LEU A 181 3.85 -14.38 5.36
CA LEU A 181 4.82 -14.92 4.41
C LEU A 181 4.53 -16.38 4.04
N GLU A 182 4.10 -17.22 5.01
CA GLU A 182 3.65 -18.59 4.74
C GLU A 182 2.43 -18.60 3.79
N ASN A 183 1.44 -17.73 4.04
CA ASN A 183 0.27 -17.60 3.17
C ASN A 183 0.64 -17.06 1.77
N MET A 184 1.60 -16.14 1.68
CA MET A 184 2.15 -15.69 0.40
C MET A 184 2.88 -16.83 -0.32
N HIS A 185 3.70 -17.60 0.39
CA HIS A 185 4.44 -18.72 -0.17
C HIS A 185 3.51 -19.79 -0.77
N GLU A 186 2.39 -20.06 -0.09
CA GLU A 186 1.36 -21.01 -0.56
C GLU A 186 0.78 -20.60 -1.93
N VAL A 187 0.64 -19.30 -2.21
CA VAL A 187 -0.04 -18.78 -3.41
C VAL A 187 0.93 -18.20 -4.43
N TYR A 188 1.90 -17.41 -4.01
CA TYR A 188 2.86 -16.74 -4.89
C TYR A 188 4.10 -17.58 -5.21
N GLY A 189 4.27 -18.73 -4.52
CA GLY A 189 5.51 -19.48 -4.56
C GLY A 189 6.66 -18.73 -3.84
N ASN A 190 7.88 -19.08 -4.17
CA ASN A 190 9.07 -18.55 -3.48
C ASN A 190 9.57 -17.24 -4.10
N ARG A 191 8.72 -16.20 -4.16
CA ARG A 191 9.08 -14.88 -4.69
C ARG A 191 10.15 -14.18 -3.89
N GLN A 192 10.83 -13.25 -4.55
CA GLN A 192 11.73 -12.31 -3.88
C GLN A 192 10.92 -11.33 -3.03
N VAL A 193 11.37 -11.11 -1.82
CA VAL A 193 10.76 -10.20 -0.86
C VAL A 193 11.83 -9.42 -0.10
N THR A 194 11.50 -8.20 0.26
CA THR A 194 12.27 -7.43 1.23
C THR A 194 11.40 -7.17 2.44
N LEU A 195 11.75 -7.74 3.58
CA LEU A 195 11.18 -7.39 4.87
C LEU A 195 11.97 -6.20 5.42
N VAL A 196 11.27 -5.10 5.72
CA VAL A 196 11.85 -3.89 6.31
C VAL A 196 11.28 -3.71 7.71
N ARG A 197 12.14 -3.43 8.66
CA ARG A 197 11.81 -3.29 10.07
C ARG A 197 12.34 -1.99 10.63
N GLU A 198 11.55 -1.32 11.49
CA GLU A 198 11.95 -0.10 12.21
C GLU A 198 12.57 0.99 11.29
N LEU A 199 11.96 1.17 10.12
CA LEU A 199 12.41 2.12 9.09
C LEU A 199 12.61 3.52 9.68
N THR A 200 13.73 4.17 9.35
CA THR A 200 14.23 5.45 9.86
C THR A 200 14.66 5.49 11.34
N LYS A 201 14.40 4.44 12.10
CA LYS A 201 14.74 4.37 13.53
C LYS A 201 16.13 3.77 13.76
N LEU A 202 16.59 3.77 15.02
CA LEU A 202 17.89 3.26 15.41
C LEU A 202 18.16 1.81 15.00
N TYR A 203 17.12 0.98 14.97
CA TYR A 203 17.21 -0.44 14.63
C TYR A 203 16.64 -0.75 13.25
N GLU A 204 16.76 0.20 12.31
CA GLU A 204 16.40 -0.01 10.92
C GLU A 204 17.10 -1.21 10.34
N GLU A 205 16.34 -2.10 9.70
CA GLU A 205 16.86 -3.33 9.13
C GLU A 205 16.13 -3.69 7.85
N TYR A 206 16.88 -4.13 6.84
CA TYR A 206 16.39 -4.66 5.57
C TYR A 206 16.85 -6.11 5.42
N GLN A 207 15.91 -7.03 5.34
CA GLN A 207 16.15 -8.45 5.05
C GLN A 207 15.66 -8.72 3.63
N ARG A 208 16.58 -9.07 2.72
CA ARG A 208 16.34 -9.28 1.29
C ARG A 208 16.60 -10.73 0.91
N GLY A 209 15.66 -11.37 0.27
CA GLY A 209 15.78 -12.76 -0.17
C GLY A 209 14.46 -13.29 -0.70
N SER A 210 14.40 -14.59 -0.93
CA SER A 210 13.16 -15.29 -1.19
C SER A 210 12.30 -15.40 0.07
N ILE A 211 11.01 -15.67 -0.09
CA ILE A 211 10.08 -15.84 1.04
C ILE A 211 10.61 -16.92 2.00
N SER A 212 11.11 -18.06 1.48
CA SER A 212 11.64 -19.13 2.32
C SER A 212 12.88 -18.72 3.12
N GLU A 213 13.82 -17.98 2.51
CA GLU A 213 15.02 -17.49 3.21
C GLU A 213 14.66 -16.51 4.34
N ILE A 214 13.67 -15.64 4.13
CA ILE A 214 13.19 -14.73 5.18
C ILE A 214 12.49 -15.52 6.29
N LEU A 215 11.65 -16.51 5.97
CA LEU A 215 11.01 -17.37 6.97
C LEU A 215 12.04 -18.10 7.84
N ASP A 216 13.07 -18.69 7.21
CA ASP A 216 14.16 -19.37 7.94
C ASP A 216 14.91 -18.42 8.87
N TYR A 217 15.18 -17.20 8.42
CA TYR A 217 15.87 -16.19 9.23
C TYR A 217 15.02 -15.76 10.45
N ILE A 218 13.74 -15.42 10.25
CA ILE A 218 12.88 -14.92 11.34
C ILE A 218 12.50 -16.01 12.34
N ALA A 219 12.54 -17.29 11.96
CA ALA A 219 12.34 -18.42 12.88
C ALA A 219 13.35 -18.41 14.04
N SER A 220 14.59 -17.98 13.78
CA SER A 220 15.66 -17.86 14.79
C SER A 220 15.84 -16.42 15.31
N ASN A 221 15.24 -15.43 14.67
CA ASN A 221 15.37 -14.01 14.96
C ASN A 221 14.00 -13.34 15.13
N PRO A 222 13.36 -13.44 16.31
CA PRO A 222 12.01 -12.89 16.51
C PRO A 222 11.93 -11.39 16.20
N LEU A 223 10.94 -11.02 15.40
CA LEU A 223 10.73 -9.64 14.97
C LEU A 223 10.15 -8.78 16.10
N LYS A 224 10.55 -7.51 16.13
CA LYS A 224 9.99 -6.48 17.01
C LYS A 224 9.85 -5.17 16.23
N GLY A 225 8.95 -4.32 16.70
CA GLY A 225 8.72 -3.01 16.11
C GLY A 225 7.79 -3.05 14.90
N GLU A 226 7.88 -2.06 14.04
CA GLU A 226 7.03 -1.92 12.86
C GLU A 226 7.67 -2.59 11.66
N CYS A 227 6.87 -3.34 10.90
CA CYS A 227 7.33 -4.09 9.75
C CYS A 227 6.53 -3.73 8.49
N LEU A 228 7.21 -3.81 7.35
CA LEU A 228 6.59 -3.75 6.04
C LEU A 228 7.26 -4.75 5.09
N LEU A 229 6.49 -5.23 4.13
CA LEU A 229 6.90 -6.19 3.13
C LEU A 229 6.85 -5.55 1.75
N ILE A 230 7.95 -5.63 1.01
CA ILE A 230 8.02 -5.30 -0.41
C ILE A 230 8.18 -6.62 -1.16
N VAL A 231 7.21 -6.98 -1.98
CA VAL A 231 7.15 -8.28 -2.68
C VAL A 231 7.27 -8.07 -4.18
N ALA A 232 8.14 -8.82 -4.81
CA ALA A 232 8.28 -8.77 -6.27
C ALA A 232 6.97 -9.13 -6.97
N GLY A 233 6.69 -8.47 -8.09
CA GLY A 233 5.60 -8.84 -8.96
C GLY A 233 5.82 -10.22 -9.61
N ALA A 234 4.80 -10.72 -10.28
CA ALA A 234 4.88 -11.97 -11.06
C ALA A 234 5.88 -11.81 -12.21
N SER A 235 6.77 -12.77 -12.37
CA SER A 235 7.60 -12.90 -13.56
C SER A 235 6.77 -13.29 -14.79
N GLU A 236 7.33 -13.21 -15.98
CA GLU A 236 6.66 -13.68 -17.20
C GLU A 236 6.33 -15.19 -17.09
N ASN A 237 7.23 -15.98 -16.53
CA ASN A 237 7.01 -17.42 -16.33
C ASN A 237 5.86 -17.68 -15.32
N ASP A 238 5.81 -16.93 -14.21
CA ASP A 238 4.71 -17.05 -13.23
C ASP A 238 3.36 -16.72 -13.85
N ARG A 239 3.31 -15.76 -14.79
CA ARG A 239 2.08 -15.39 -15.49
C ARG A 239 1.63 -16.45 -16.47
N GLU A 240 2.55 -17.03 -17.23
CA GLU A 240 2.26 -18.11 -18.16
C GLU A 240 1.77 -19.36 -17.42
N GLU A 241 2.39 -19.74 -16.29
CA GLU A 241 1.95 -20.85 -15.46
C GLU A 241 0.54 -20.62 -14.87
N ASN A 242 0.22 -19.41 -14.42
CA ASN A 242 -1.09 -19.07 -13.87
C ASN A 242 -2.18 -19.01 -14.95
N LEU A 243 -1.89 -18.44 -16.14
CA LEU A 243 -2.83 -18.44 -17.27
C LEU A 243 -3.16 -19.85 -17.74
N THR A 244 -2.21 -20.79 -17.60
CA THR A 244 -2.44 -22.21 -17.95
C THR A 244 -3.12 -22.99 -16.83
N SER A 245 -3.16 -22.50 -15.59
CA SER A 245 -3.78 -23.18 -14.45
C SER A 245 -5.30 -22.98 -14.35
N ASP A 246 -5.80 -21.85 -14.80
CA ASP A 246 -7.24 -21.51 -14.72
C ASP A 246 -8.09 -22.16 -15.84
N VAL A 247 -7.44 -22.61 -16.93
CA VAL A 247 -8.08 -23.30 -18.03
C VAL A 247 -7.78 -24.81 -17.90
N THR A 248 -8.76 -25.65 -17.84
CA THR A 248 -8.51 -27.09 -17.78
C THR A 248 -7.74 -27.55 -19.03
N PRO A 249 -6.97 -28.65 -18.96
CA PRO A 249 -6.27 -29.17 -20.15
C PRO A 249 -7.21 -29.44 -21.32
N VAL A 250 -8.47 -29.76 -21.06
CA VAL A 250 -9.50 -29.99 -22.08
C VAL A 250 -9.93 -28.68 -22.72
N GLU A 251 -10.25 -27.67 -21.92
CA GLU A 251 -10.58 -26.31 -22.40
C GLU A 251 -9.43 -25.69 -23.20
N ALA A 252 -8.17 -25.87 -22.78
CA ALA A 252 -7.02 -25.41 -23.55
C ALA A 252 -6.90 -26.09 -24.93
N VAL A 253 -7.28 -27.37 -25.03
CA VAL A 253 -7.36 -28.07 -26.32
C VAL A 253 -8.49 -27.50 -27.17
N GLU A 254 -9.64 -27.21 -26.57
CA GLU A 254 -10.80 -26.63 -27.28
C GLU A 254 -10.49 -25.23 -27.83
N ASP A 255 -9.81 -24.38 -27.05
CA ASP A 255 -9.38 -23.04 -27.47
C ASP A 255 -8.42 -23.08 -28.66
N LEU A 256 -7.45 -24.00 -28.65
CA LEU A 256 -6.55 -24.21 -29.79
C LEU A 256 -7.29 -24.72 -31.03
N ILE A 257 -8.27 -25.56 -30.86
CA ILE A 257 -9.13 -26.04 -31.99
C ILE A 257 -9.97 -24.88 -32.51
N ALA A 258 -10.56 -24.06 -31.63
CA ALA A 258 -11.31 -22.88 -32.02
C ALA A 258 -10.47 -21.84 -32.78
N SER A 259 -9.17 -21.76 -32.48
CA SER A 259 -8.18 -20.95 -33.21
C SER A 259 -7.74 -21.54 -34.56
N GLY A 260 -8.26 -22.71 -34.95
CA GLY A 260 -8.01 -23.37 -36.25
C GLY A 260 -6.98 -24.49 -36.22
N MET A 261 -6.48 -24.91 -35.06
CA MET A 261 -5.56 -26.01 -34.93
C MET A 261 -6.28 -27.38 -35.06
N LYS A 262 -5.64 -28.37 -35.71
CA LYS A 262 -6.22 -29.71 -35.78
C LYS A 262 -6.25 -30.39 -34.41
N PRO A 263 -7.32 -31.13 -34.02
CA PRO A 263 -7.50 -31.69 -32.67
C PRO A 263 -6.29 -32.49 -32.15
N ASN A 264 -5.74 -33.38 -32.96
CA ASN A 264 -4.56 -34.15 -32.58
C ASN A 264 -3.27 -33.33 -32.38
N GLN A 265 -3.20 -32.18 -33.03
CA GLN A 265 -2.08 -31.25 -32.88
C GLN A 265 -2.26 -30.38 -31.62
N ALA A 266 -3.49 -29.94 -31.36
CA ALA A 266 -3.85 -29.23 -30.14
C ALA A 266 -3.56 -30.08 -28.89
N ILE A 267 -4.03 -31.33 -28.86
CA ILE A 267 -3.75 -32.28 -27.77
C ILE A 267 -2.23 -32.46 -27.56
N LYS A 268 -1.46 -32.60 -28.65
CA LYS A 268 0.01 -32.77 -28.58
C LYS A 268 0.67 -31.50 -28.01
N THR A 269 0.21 -30.33 -28.38
CA THR A 269 0.73 -29.05 -27.94
C THR A 269 0.45 -28.87 -26.45
N VAL A 270 -0.80 -28.99 -26.02
CA VAL A 270 -1.19 -28.83 -24.59
C VAL A 270 -0.51 -29.88 -23.71
N ALA A 271 -0.43 -31.16 -24.18
CA ALA A 271 0.25 -32.21 -23.43
C ALA A 271 1.75 -31.90 -23.20
N LYS A 272 2.42 -31.35 -24.23
CA LYS A 272 3.83 -30.93 -24.12
C LYS A 272 4.03 -29.73 -23.20
N GLU A 273 3.21 -28.70 -23.36
CA GLU A 273 3.29 -27.45 -22.58
C GLU A 273 3.00 -27.68 -21.09
N ARG A 274 1.98 -28.49 -20.80
CA ARG A 274 1.58 -28.80 -19.43
C ARG A 274 2.26 -30.03 -18.82
N LYS A 275 3.21 -30.65 -19.53
CA LYS A 275 3.93 -31.85 -19.09
C LYS A 275 3.00 -33.00 -18.69
N ILE A 276 1.84 -33.14 -19.37
CA ILE A 276 0.86 -34.21 -19.14
C ILE A 276 1.05 -35.33 -20.14
N ASN A 277 0.67 -36.54 -19.75
CA ASN A 277 0.71 -37.69 -20.68
C ASN A 277 -0.30 -37.43 -21.81
N ARG A 278 0.19 -37.47 -23.06
CA ARG A 278 -0.64 -37.20 -24.25
C ARG A 278 -1.84 -38.15 -24.34
N GLN A 279 -1.67 -39.43 -23.98
CA GLN A 279 -2.74 -40.41 -24.05
C GLN A 279 -3.82 -40.17 -23.00
N GLU A 280 -3.44 -39.73 -21.81
CA GLU A 280 -4.38 -39.32 -20.75
C GLU A 280 -5.20 -38.13 -21.20
N LEU A 281 -4.56 -37.09 -21.74
CA LEU A 281 -5.25 -35.91 -22.25
C LEU A 281 -6.17 -36.23 -23.42
N TYR A 282 -5.74 -37.14 -24.32
CA TYR A 282 -6.58 -37.64 -25.42
C TYR A 282 -7.86 -38.33 -24.90
N ASN A 283 -7.70 -39.18 -23.88
CA ASN A 283 -8.82 -39.87 -23.24
C ASN A 283 -9.76 -38.92 -22.53
N LEU A 284 -9.23 -37.92 -21.82
CA LEU A 284 -10.04 -36.87 -21.16
C LEU A 284 -10.82 -36.02 -22.16
N PHE A 285 -10.23 -35.69 -23.31
CA PHE A 285 -10.87 -34.89 -24.34
C PHE A 285 -11.97 -35.64 -25.11
N HIS A 286 -11.81 -36.96 -25.31
CA HIS A 286 -12.74 -37.80 -26.07
C HIS A 286 -13.63 -38.70 -25.20
N GLY A 287 -13.41 -38.74 -23.90
CA GLY A 287 -14.09 -39.64 -22.96
C GLY A 287 -15.11 -38.99 -22.04
N GLY A 288 -15.44 -37.72 -22.29
CA GLY A 288 -16.48 -36.94 -21.55
C GLY A 288 -17.84 -37.11 -22.23
#